data_b22281e108d5f492e42d656d98b65fb1
#
_entry.id   b22281e108d5f492e42d656d98b65fb1
#
_cell.length_a   1.000
_cell.length_b   1.000
_cell.length_c   1.000
_cell.angle_alpha   90.00
_cell.angle_beta   90.00
_cell.angle_gamma   90.00
#
_symmetry.space_group_name_H-M   'P 1'
#
loop_
_entity.id
_entity.type
_entity.pdbx_description
1 polymer ?
#
loop_
_entity_poly.entity_id
_entity_poly.type
_entity_poly.pdbx_seq_one_letter_code
_entity_poly.pdbx_strand_id
1 'polypeptide(L)'
;MWILIAILFLIAIGLILIAPSPRRHRADEWRSTPFAHRGLFGNGAAENTPEAFERACKAGFGIELDVQFSRDGVIVVFHDDDLKRMTGDPRRVDEVDFAELESMALAGGSGHIPRFEDVLKLVDGRVPLLVELKTGRRNAELCRQTHEMLKGYRGRYIVESFN
;
A
#
# COMPACT_ATOMS: atom_id res chain seq x y z
N MET A 1 -40.14 -22.34 -27.22
CA MET A 1 -40.21 -20.89 -27.04
C MET A 1 -39.76 -20.46 -25.64
N TRP A 2 -40.33 -20.95 -24.55
CA TRP A 2 -39.99 -20.59 -23.18
C TRP A 2 -38.56 -20.93 -22.75
N ILE A 3 -38.00 -22.07 -23.19
CA ILE A 3 -36.63 -22.48 -22.88
C ILE A 3 -35.61 -21.49 -23.49
N LEU A 4 -35.83 -21.06 -24.71
CA LEU A 4 -34.97 -20.08 -25.39
C LEU A 4 -34.99 -18.72 -24.66
N ILE A 5 -36.15 -18.29 -24.20
CA ILE A 5 -36.30 -17.06 -23.41
C ILE A 5 -35.54 -17.17 -22.07
N ALA A 6 -35.66 -18.31 -21.39
CA ALA A 6 -34.93 -18.55 -20.14
C ALA A 6 -33.38 -18.52 -20.33
N ILE A 7 -32.90 -19.12 -21.43
CA ILE A 7 -31.45 -19.12 -21.75
C ILE A 7 -30.99 -17.69 -22.04
N LEU A 8 -31.71 -16.92 -22.84
CA LEU A 8 -31.35 -15.53 -23.14
C LEU A 8 -31.37 -14.66 -21.89
N PHE A 9 -32.32 -14.87 -20.98
CA PHE A 9 -32.39 -14.15 -19.71
C PHE A 9 -31.19 -14.47 -18.80
N LEU A 10 -30.78 -15.73 -18.70
CA LEU A 10 -29.59 -16.13 -17.94
C LEU A 10 -28.30 -15.56 -18.53
N ILE A 11 -28.20 -15.53 -19.87
CA ILE A 11 -27.06 -14.89 -20.55
C ILE A 11 -27.03 -13.39 -20.25
N ALA A 12 -28.17 -12.71 -20.32
CA ALA A 12 -28.27 -11.28 -20.01
C ALA A 12 -27.89 -10.97 -18.57
N ILE A 13 -28.33 -11.79 -17.59
CA ILE A 13 -27.91 -11.67 -16.20
C ILE A 13 -26.40 -11.89 -16.07
N GLY A 14 -25.85 -12.91 -16.71
CA GLY A 14 -24.41 -13.16 -16.71
C GLY A 14 -23.63 -11.96 -17.26
N LEU A 15 -24.05 -11.40 -18.37
CA LEU A 15 -23.43 -10.20 -18.97
C LEU A 15 -23.52 -8.97 -18.06
N ILE A 16 -24.64 -8.78 -17.35
CA ILE A 16 -24.81 -7.69 -16.37
C ILE A 16 -23.86 -7.87 -15.18
N LEU A 17 -23.71 -9.11 -14.67
CA LEU A 17 -22.85 -9.40 -13.52
C LEU A 17 -21.36 -9.23 -13.81
N ILE A 18 -20.93 -9.49 -15.06
CA ILE A 18 -19.54 -9.30 -15.50
C ILE A 18 -19.28 -7.95 -16.17
N ALA A 19 -20.32 -7.17 -16.40
CA ALA A 19 -20.19 -5.84 -17.02
C ALA A 19 -19.35 -4.92 -16.12
N PRO A 20 -18.40 -4.16 -16.67
CA PRO A 20 -17.65 -3.18 -15.90
C PRO A 20 -18.60 -2.18 -15.25
N SER A 21 -18.38 -1.91 -13.95
CA SER A 21 -19.19 -0.95 -13.20
C SER A 21 -19.26 0.40 -13.94
N PRO A 22 -20.45 1.04 -14.02
CA PRO A 22 -20.59 2.39 -14.60
C PRO A 22 -19.82 3.48 -13.83
N ARG A 23 -19.17 3.14 -12.71
CA ARG A 23 -18.27 4.04 -11.95
C ARG A 23 -16.91 4.27 -12.64
N ARG A 24 -16.80 4.09 -13.94
CA ARG A 24 -15.56 4.26 -14.74
C ARG A 24 -14.88 5.62 -14.53
N HIS A 25 -15.63 6.71 -14.35
CA HIS A 25 -15.06 8.05 -14.14
C HIS A 25 -14.13 8.15 -12.91
N ARG A 26 -14.37 7.35 -11.85
CA ARG A 26 -13.44 7.30 -10.71
C ARG A 26 -12.16 6.54 -11.02
N ALA A 27 -12.20 5.57 -11.93
CA ALA A 27 -11.02 4.81 -12.35
C ALA A 27 -10.10 5.63 -13.27
N ASP A 28 -10.64 6.55 -14.07
CA ASP A 28 -9.87 7.34 -15.02
C ASP A 28 -8.90 8.31 -14.31
N GLU A 29 -9.30 8.88 -13.18
CA GLU A 29 -8.42 9.71 -12.34
C GLU A 29 -7.20 8.94 -11.81
N TRP A 30 -7.37 7.65 -11.48
CA TRP A 30 -6.27 6.79 -11.01
C TRP A 30 -5.35 6.37 -12.14
N ARG A 31 -5.90 6.09 -13.33
CA ARG A 31 -5.13 5.68 -14.51
C ARG A 31 -4.23 6.79 -15.04
N SER A 32 -4.62 8.03 -14.87
CA SER A 32 -3.83 9.19 -15.31
C SER A 32 -2.75 9.63 -14.32
N THR A 33 -2.77 9.11 -13.09
CA THR A 33 -1.79 9.45 -12.06
C THR A 33 -0.63 8.45 -12.10
N PRO A 34 0.61 8.86 -12.40
CA PRO A 34 1.76 7.98 -12.26
C PRO A 34 2.04 7.72 -10.78
N PHE A 35 2.35 6.48 -10.42
CA PHE A 35 2.69 6.09 -9.06
C PHE A 35 4.18 5.79 -8.95
N ALA A 36 4.80 6.31 -7.90
CA ALA A 36 6.15 5.97 -7.49
C ALA A 36 6.09 4.70 -6.62
N HIS A 37 6.52 3.56 -7.17
CA HIS A 37 6.59 2.27 -6.48
C HIS A 37 7.59 2.37 -5.32
N ARG A 38 7.11 2.19 -4.09
CA ARG A 38 7.84 2.39 -2.82
C ARG A 38 8.38 3.81 -2.63
N GLY A 39 7.68 4.81 -3.18
CA GLY A 39 8.13 6.19 -3.23
C GLY A 39 9.13 6.49 -4.35
N LEU A 40 9.52 7.76 -4.49
CA LEU A 40 10.51 8.19 -5.47
C LEU A 40 11.92 8.03 -4.90
N PHE A 41 12.35 6.77 -4.74
CA PHE A 41 13.64 6.39 -4.18
C PHE A 41 14.79 6.46 -5.20
N GLY A 42 16.03 6.22 -4.73
CA GLY A 42 17.26 6.42 -5.52
C GLY A 42 17.91 7.77 -5.23
N ASN A 43 19.05 8.04 -5.84
CA ASN A 43 19.82 9.28 -5.62
C ASN A 43 20.00 9.62 -4.12
N GLY A 44 20.29 8.60 -3.30
CA GLY A 44 20.55 8.75 -1.87
C GLY A 44 19.34 8.63 -0.95
N ALA A 45 18.13 8.34 -1.43
CA ALA A 45 16.98 7.94 -0.60
C ALA A 45 16.68 6.45 -0.79
N ALA A 46 16.48 5.71 0.30
CA ALA A 46 16.06 4.32 0.25
C ALA A 46 14.55 4.20 -0.05
N GLU A 47 14.14 3.03 -0.55
CA GLU A 47 12.72 2.72 -0.79
C GLU A 47 11.90 2.71 0.50
N ASN A 48 10.60 2.98 0.41
CA ASN A 48 9.66 2.97 1.54
C ASN A 48 10.08 3.89 2.71
N THR A 49 10.75 5.00 2.43
CA THR A 49 11.22 5.96 3.43
C THR A 49 10.51 7.32 3.33
N PRO A 50 10.47 8.11 4.43
CA PRO A 50 9.92 9.46 4.41
C PRO A 50 10.54 10.34 3.32
N GLU A 51 11.85 10.22 3.07
CA GLU A 51 12.57 10.95 2.03
C GLU A 51 12.07 10.62 0.62
N ALA A 52 11.85 9.32 0.33
CA ALA A 52 11.33 8.87 -0.95
C ALA A 52 9.88 9.34 -1.15
N PHE A 53 9.07 9.34 -0.09
CA PHE A 53 7.68 9.82 -0.12
C PHE A 53 7.60 11.33 -0.30
N GLU A 54 8.44 12.09 0.39
CA GLU A 54 8.49 13.54 0.23
C GLU A 54 8.90 13.95 -1.20
N ARG A 55 9.83 13.20 -1.82
CA ARG A 55 10.20 13.41 -3.24
C ARG A 55 9.03 13.10 -4.17
N ALA A 56 8.29 12.02 -3.93
CA ALA A 56 7.11 11.69 -4.72
C ALA A 56 6.04 12.78 -4.62
N CYS A 57 5.77 13.29 -3.41
CA CYS A 57 4.85 14.39 -3.18
C CYS A 57 5.27 15.66 -3.95
N LYS A 58 6.55 16.04 -3.89
CA LYS A 58 7.09 17.22 -4.60
C LYS A 58 6.99 17.08 -6.12
N ALA A 59 7.15 15.86 -6.64
CA ALA A 59 7.05 15.56 -8.06
C ALA A 59 5.60 15.38 -8.55
N GLY A 60 4.61 15.35 -7.64
CA GLY A 60 3.20 15.13 -7.98
C GLY A 60 2.85 13.68 -8.35
N PHE A 61 3.68 12.70 -7.96
CA PHE A 61 3.40 11.29 -8.17
C PHE A 61 2.57 10.73 -7.02
N GLY A 62 1.62 9.85 -7.33
CA GLY A 62 1.04 8.96 -6.35
C GLY A 62 2.12 8.09 -5.70
N ILE A 63 1.87 7.62 -4.51
CA ILE A 63 2.80 6.77 -3.77
C ILE A 63 2.17 5.39 -3.63
N GLU A 64 2.88 4.38 -4.11
CA GLU A 64 2.66 3.01 -3.71
C GLU A 64 3.59 2.70 -2.54
N LEU A 65 3.09 1.96 -1.54
CA LEU A 65 3.83 1.60 -0.34
C LEU A 65 3.31 0.32 0.29
N ASP A 66 4.16 -0.37 1.04
CA ASP A 66 3.92 -1.68 1.62
C ASP A 66 3.78 -1.59 3.15
N VAL A 67 2.72 -2.17 3.72
CA VAL A 67 2.51 -2.17 5.18
C VAL A 67 2.50 -3.58 5.76
N GLN A 68 3.12 -3.73 6.93
CA GLN A 68 3.15 -4.95 7.70
C GLN A 68 3.36 -4.66 9.19
N PHE A 69 3.27 -5.69 10.06
CA PHE A 69 3.48 -5.53 11.48
C PHE A 69 4.93 -5.75 11.90
N SER A 70 5.40 -4.92 12.83
CA SER A 70 6.50 -5.25 13.73
C SER A 70 6.08 -6.27 14.80
N ARG A 71 7.03 -6.80 15.58
CA ARG A 71 6.76 -7.73 16.69
C ARG A 71 5.80 -7.17 17.72
N ASP A 72 5.98 -5.93 18.11
CA ASP A 72 5.17 -5.19 19.09
C ASP A 72 3.86 -4.64 18.52
N GLY A 73 3.53 -4.95 17.24
CA GLY A 73 2.24 -4.66 16.64
C GLY A 73 2.11 -3.24 16.07
N VAL A 74 3.20 -2.56 15.84
CA VAL A 74 3.21 -1.30 15.09
C VAL A 74 3.10 -1.60 13.60
N ILE A 75 2.24 -0.89 12.87
CA ILE A 75 2.20 -0.96 11.41
C ILE A 75 3.36 -0.12 10.88
N VAL A 76 4.30 -0.79 10.22
CA VAL A 76 5.49 -0.19 9.60
C VAL A 76 5.38 -0.21 8.08
N VAL A 77 6.11 0.67 7.39
CA VAL A 77 6.18 0.68 5.93
C VAL A 77 7.48 0.02 5.49
N PHE A 78 7.37 -1.21 4.97
CA PHE A 78 8.50 -2.03 4.54
C PHE A 78 8.02 -3.17 3.64
N HIS A 79 8.76 -3.49 2.57
CA HIS A 79 8.33 -4.43 1.54
C HIS A 79 8.56 -5.90 1.89
N ASP A 80 9.81 -6.26 2.22
CA ASP A 80 10.21 -7.66 2.34
C ASP A 80 9.71 -8.29 3.64
N ASP A 81 9.52 -9.60 3.65
CA ASP A 81 9.19 -10.33 4.88
C ASP A 81 10.33 -10.32 5.89
N ASP A 82 11.57 -10.28 5.42
CA ASP A 82 12.78 -10.21 6.25
C ASP A 82 13.58 -8.92 6.00
N LEU A 83 14.49 -8.63 6.91
CA LEU A 83 15.26 -7.39 6.88
C LEU A 83 16.55 -7.49 6.07
N LYS A 84 16.91 -8.71 5.58
CA LYS A 84 18.25 -9.02 5.07
C LYS A 84 18.70 -8.14 3.90
N ARG A 85 17.82 -7.93 2.91
CA ARG A 85 18.18 -7.15 1.71
C ARG A 85 18.47 -5.69 2.03
N MET A 86 17.65 -5.12 2.93
CA MET A 86 17.69 -3.68 3.19
C MET A 86 18.58 -3.30 4.38
N THR A 87 18.81 -4.20 5.34
CA THR A 87 19.60 -3.89 6.55
C THR A 87 20.78 -4.83 6.80
N GLY A 88 20.80 -5.99 6.14
CA GLY A 88 21.76 -7.06 6.43
C GLY A 88 21.35 -7.98 7.58
N ASP A 89 20.30 -7.66 8.33
CA ASP A 89 19.79 -8.48 9.44
C ASP A 89 18.95 -9.64 8.89
N PRO A 90 19.21 -10.91 9.27
CA PRO A 90 18.46 -12.05 8.74
C PRO A 90 17.08 -12.24 9.36
N ARG A 91 16.71 -11.50 10.39
CA ARG A 91 15.41 -11.63 11.08
C ARG A 91 14.26 -11.15 10.21
N ARG A 92 13.07 -11.67 10.51
CA ARG A 92 11.83 -11.17 9.92
C ARG A 92 11.41 -9.85 10.57
N VAL A 93 10.65 -9.06 9.83
CA VAL A 93 10.09 -7.79 10.35
C VAL A 93 9.19 -8.03 11.57
N ASP A 94 8.36 -9.10 11.54
CA ASP A 94 7.47 -9.46 12.65
C ASP A 94 8.16 -10.10 13.86
N GLU A 95 9.48 -10.18 13.85
CA GLU A 95 10.32 -10.66 14.97
C GLU A 95 11.07 -9.54 15.68
N VAL A 96 10.98 -8.28 15.19
CA VAL A 96 11.72 -7.13 15.71
C VAL A 96 10.75 -6.03 16.13
N ASP A 97 11.00 -5.39 17.29
CA ASP A 97 10.21 -4.27 17.77
C ASP A 97 10.46 -3.00 16.95
N PHE A 98 9.46 -2.15 16.86
CA PHE A 98 9.54 -0.95 16.03
C PHE A 98 10.73 -0.04 16.39
N ALA A 99 11.01 0.14 17.68
CA ALA A 99 12.11 1.00 18.12
C ALA A 99 13.49 0.54 17.58
N GLU A 100 13.68 -0.77 17.40
CA GLU A 100 14.87 -1.32 16.78
C GLU A 100 14.82 -1.17 15.26
N LEU A 101 13.67 -1.46 14.62
CA LEU A 101 13.47 -1.29 13.17
C LEU A 101 13.76 0.14 12.71
N GLU A 102 13.24 1.13 13.44
CA GLU A 102 13.42 2.55 13.13
C GLU A 102 14.91 2.98 13.17
N SER A 103 15.72 2.32 14.01
CA SER A 103 17.15 2.63 14.16
C SER A 103 18.05 1.98 13.11
N MET A 104 17.54 1.05 12.30
CA MET A 104 18.32 0.31 11.32
C MET A 104 18.70 1.18 10.13
N ALA A 105 19.99 1.11 9.74
CA ALA A 105 20.46 1.71 8.50
C ALA A 105 19.93 0.92 7.29
N LEU A 106 19.44 1.62 6.30
CA LEU A 106 18.87 1.03 5.08
C LEU A 106 19.87 1.05 3.91
N ALA A 107 19.94 -0.05 3.18
CA ALA A 107 20.65 -0.10 1.91
C ALA A 107 19.96 0.79 0.87
N GLY A 108 20.74 1.39 -0.03
CA GLY A 108 20.23 2.20 -1.13
C GLY A 108 20.09 3.69 -0.84
N GLY A 109 20.33 4.13 0.41
CA GLY A 109 20.33 5.55 0.72
C GLY A 109 20.04 5.89 2.18
N SER A 110 19.75 7.15 2.42
CA SER A 110 19.29 7.64 3.72
C SER A 110 17.82 7.30 3.96
N GLY A 111 17.41 7.40 5.21
CA GLY A 111 16.07 7.16 5.69
C GLY A 111 16.03 6.07 6.75
N HIS A 112 14.84 5.81 7.24
CA HIS A 112 14.56 4.79 8.24
C HIS A 112 13.24 4.09 7.90
N ILE A 113 12.98 2.96 8.55
CA ILE A 113 11.68 2.26 8.45
C ILE A 113 10.63 3.09 9.22
N PRO A 114 9.64 3.72 8.54
CA PRO A 114 8.70 4.59 9.23
C PRO A 114 7.49 3.81 9.74
N ARG A 115 6.79 4.40 10.71
CA ARG A 115 5.42 4.01 11.05
C ARG A 115 4.48 4.43 9.92
N PHE A 116 3.50 3.62 9.63
CA PHE A 116 2.47 3.97 8.64
C PHE A 116 1.71 5.25 9.02
N GLU A 117 1.41 5.41 10.31
CA GLU A 117 0.77 6.63 10.83
C GLU A 117 1.54 7.91 10.50
N ASP A 118 2.87 7.88 10.61
CA ASP A 118 3.72 9.05 10.34
C ASP A 118 3.82 9.32 8.83
N VAL A 119 3.79 8.28 8.01
CA VAL A 119 3.67 8.43 6.55
C VAL A 119 2.34 9.08 6.16
N LEU A 120 1.22 8.68 6.77
CA LEU A 120 -0.08 9.32 6.53
C LEU A 120 -0.06 10.82 6.87
N LYS A 121 0.57 11.19 8.01
CA LYS A 121 0.75 12.59 8.41
C LYS A 121 1.66 13.33 7.44
N LEU A 122 2.77 12.71 7.02
CA LEU A 122 3.71 13.30 6.06
C LEU A 122 3.05 13.57 4.72
N VAL A 123 2.31 12.61 4.18
CA VAL A 123 1.67 12.78 2.86
C VAL A 123 0.49 13.74 2.92
N ASP A 124 -0.31 13.71 3.98
CA ASP A 124 -1.44 14.61 4.29
C ASP A 124 -2.33 14.95 3.08
N GLY A 125 -2.64 13.93 2.27
CA GLY A 125 -3.52 14.07 1.11
C GLY A 125 -2.91 14.78 -0.10
N ARG A 126 -1.63 15.15 -0.08
CA ARG A 126 -0.94 15.85 -1.19
C ARG A 126 -0.96 15.06 -2.49
N VAL A 127 -0.86 13.75 -2.39
CA VAL A 127 -0.90 12.81 -3.52
C VAL A 127 -1.70 11.56 -3.14
N PRO A 128 -2.24 10.79 -4.10
CA PRO A 128 -2.95 9.56 -3.80
C PRO A 128 -2.00 8.46 -3.31
N LEU A 129 -2.51 7.58 -2.43
CA LEU A 129 -1.80 6.41 -1.91
C LEU A 129 -2.36 5.11 -2.50
N LEU A 130 -1.48 4.20 -2.84
CA LEU A 130 -1.75 2.80 -3.09
C LEU A 130 -1.06 1.99 -1.98
N VAL A 131 -1.85 1.40 -1.09
CA VAL A 131 -1.36 0.74 0.12
C VAL A 131 -1.46 -0.77 -0.06
N GLU A 132 -0.31 -1.43 -0.20
CA GLU A 132 -0.24 -2.90 -0.24
C GLU A 132 -0.19 -3.47 1.18
N LEU A 133 -1.14 -4.36 1.50
CA LEU A 133 -1.10 -5.14 2.73
C LEU A 133 -0.24 -6.39 2.49
N LYS A 134 0.93 -6.44 3.10
CA LYS A 134 1.80 -7.62 3.03
C LYS A 134 1.19 -8.78 3.82
N THR A 135 1.34 -9.98 3.28
CA THR A 135 0.80 -11.18 3.89
C THR A 135 1.67 -11.68 5.04
N GLY A 136 1.04 -12.08 6.13
CA GLY A 136 1.75 -12.52 7.33
C GLY A 136 0.85 -13.35 8.25
N ARG A 137 1.26 -13.51 9.49
CA ARG A 137 0.51 -14.28 10.51
C ARG A 137 -0.75 -13.58 11.01
N ARG A 138 -0.87 -12.26 10.81
CA ARG A 138 -1.92 -11.40 11.40
C ARG A 138 -2.72 -10.63 10.33
N ASN A 139 -3.00 -11.24 9.18
CA ASN A 139 -3.61 -10.56 8.02
C ASN A 139 -4.92 -9.85 8.35
N ALA A 140 -5.86 -10.52 9.02
CA ALA A 140 -7.14 -9.92 9.36
C ALA A 140 -6.99 -8.72 10.31
N GLU A 141 -6.02 -8.76 11.20
CA GLU A 141 -5.72 -7.68 12.12
C GLU A 141 -5.05 -6.51 11.41
N LEU A 142 -4.08 -6.78 10.51
CA LEU A 142 -3.45 -5.77 9.68
C LEU A 142 -4.49 -5.03 8.84
N CYS A 143 -5.37 -5.77 8.16
CA CYS A 143 -6.46 -5.20 7.36
C CYS A 143 -7.36 -4.29 8.22
N ARG A 144 -7.79 -4.74 9.39
CA ARG A 144 -8.66 -3.97 10.28
C ARG A 144 -7.96 -2.69 10.79
N GLN A 145 -6.72 -2.79 11.29
CA GLN A 145 -6.01 -1.64 11.83
C GLN A 145 -5.65 -0.62 10.74
N THR A 146 -5.17 -1.08 9.57
CA THR A 146 -4.91 -0.20 8.42
C THR A 146 -6.17 0.53 7.98
N HIS A 147 -7.32 -0.19 7.93
CA HIS A 147 -8.61 0.43 7.61
C HIS A 147 -9.01 1.51 8.62
N GLU A 148 -8.85 1.26 9.92
CA GLU A 148 -9.16 2.27 10.95
C GLU A 148 -8.27 3.53 10.82
N MET A 149 -6.98 3.37 10.53
CA MET A 149 -6.08 4.51 10.28
C MET A 149 -6.52 5.30 9.04
N LEU A 150 -6.85 4.59 7.95
CA LEU A 150 -7.25 5.21 6.69
C LEU A 150 -8.62 5.91 6.75
N LYS A 151 -9.53 5.52 7.65
CA LYS A 151 -10.79 6.25 7.88
C LYS A 151 -10.56 7.71 8.30
N GLY A 152 -9.50 7.98 9.06
CA GLY A 152 -9.13 9.33 9.48
C GLY A 152 -8.32 10.11 8.44
N TYR A 153 -7.86 9.45 7.39
CA TYR A 153 -7.02 10.06 6.36
C TYR A 153 -7.84 10.85 5.34
N ARG A 154 -7.48 12.09 5.07
CA ARG A 154 -8.22 12.98 4.16
C ARG A 154 -7.85 12.82 2.69
N GLY A 155 -6.77 12.12 2.39
CA GLY A 155 -6.29 11.88 1.03
C GLY A 155 -7.04 10.78 0.30
N ARG A 156 -6.82 10.69 -1.00
CA ARG A 156 -7.29 9.56 -1.82
C ARG A 156 -6.40 8.36 -1.58
N TYR A 157 -7.00 7.16 -1.47
CA TYR A 157 -6.23 5.93 -1.35
C TYR A 157 -6.96 4.73 -1.98
N ILE A 158 -6.18 3.73 -2.35
CA ILE A 158 -6.60 2.38 -2.68
C ILE A 158 -5.81 1.42 -1.79
N VAL A 159 -6.46 0.33 -1.38
CA VAL A 159 -5.80 -0.76 -0.64
C VAL A 159 -5.80 -1.99 -1.53
N GLU A 160 -4.66 -2.67 -1.60
CA GLU A 160 -4.51 -3.93 -2.32
C GLU A 160 -3.79 -4.99 -1.48
N SER A 161 -3.91 -6.24 -1.88
CA SER A 161 -3.18 -7.37 -1.31
C SER A 161 -3.07 -8.48 -2.36
N PHE A 162 -1.95 -9.15 -2.43
CA PHE A 162 -1.69 -10.25 -3.37
C PHE A 162 -1.85 -11.63 -2.71
N ASN A 163 -2.86 -11.80 -1.86
CA ASN A 163 -3.25 -13.09 -1.26
C ASN A 163 -4.22 -13.85 -2.13
#